data_1bcac26b10cc3edd8a1c2df35b7d714b
#
_entry.id   1bcac26b10cc3edd8a1c2df35b7d714b
#
_cell.length_a   1.000
_cell.length_b   1.000
_cell.length_c   1.000
_cell.angle_alpha   90.00
_cell.angle_beta   90.00
_cell.angle_gamma   90.00
#
_symmetry.space_group_name_H-M   'P 1'
#
loop_
_entity.id
_entity.type
_entity.pdbx_description
1 polymer ?
#
loop_
_entity_poly.entity_id
_entity_poly.type
_entity_poly.pdbx_seq_one_letter_code
_entity_poly.pdbx_strand_id
1 'polypeptide(L)'
;MRRSLLLSSFFLLLAFVAGPALALPAPMSDDELLAKSDLVALIRVLSVTCIGVDKDERTGEALPSYKANAELMEVVKGDVAKGDDVSITFHAVPTGLLGPWTVYYYPGEMVFTHLVRDGDAYTTTWWNGRGELVNKAIITELPTKAGETVEVPRRTSHPGN
;
A
#
# COMPACT_ATOMS: atom_id res chain seq x y z
N MET A 1 55.53 -18.20 13.96
CA MET A 1 54.58 -17.16 14.48
C MET A 1 54.08 -16.15 13.44
N ARG A 2 54.77 -15.85 12.32
CA ARG A 2 54.26 -14.85 11.31
C ARG A 2 53.09 -15.30 10.43
N ARG A 3 52.90 -16.62 10.21
CA ARG A 3 51.79 -17.14 9.35
C ARG A 3 50.40 -17.08 10.00
N SER A 4 50.32 -17.18 11.33
CA SER A 4 49.06 -17.14 12.06
C SER A 4 48.45 -15.72 12.12
N LEU A 5 49.30 -14.69 12.12
CA LEU A 5 48.86 -13.28 12.14
C LEU A 5 48.22 -12.87 10.79
N LEU A 6 48.69 -13.39 9.66
CA LEU A 6 48.15 -13.08 8.34
C LEU A 6 46.75 -13.71 8.12
N LEU A 7 46.54 -14.93 8.64
CA LEU A 7 45.21 -15.56 8.58
C LEU A 7 44.18 -14.83 9.44
N SER A 8 44.58 -14.37 10.63
CA SER A 8 43.69 -13.64 11.52
C SER A 8 43.27 -12.27 10.95
N SER A 9 44.19 -11.56 10.27
CA SER A 9 43.86 -10.29 9.58
C SER A 9 42.95 -10.47 8.39
N PHE A 10 43.06 -11.59 7.66
CA PHE A 10 42.19 -11.87 6.52
C PHE A 10 40.75 -12.17 6.94
N PHE A 11 40.56 -12.90 8.04
CA PHE A 11 39.21 -13.13 8.61
C PHE A 11 38.58 -11.86 9.15
N LEU A 12 39.36 -10.96 9.74
CA LEU A 12 38.83 -9.67 10.22
C LEU A 12 38.42 -8.77 9.07
N LEU A 13 39.10 -8.80 7.94
CA LEU A 13 38.79 -8.02 6.75
C LEU A 13 37.51 -8.53 6.06
N LEU A 14 37.24 -9.84 6.05
CA LEU A 14 36.02 -10.42 5.52
C LEU A 14 34.78 -10.04 6.34
N ALA A 15 34.90 -9.89 7.66
CA ALA A 15 33.80 -9.49 8.52
C ALA A 15 33.33 -8.05 8.29
N PHE A 16 34.17 -7.17 7.78
CA PHE A 16 33.82 -5.77 7.46
C PHE A 16 33.12 -5.60 6.11
N VAL A 17 33.15 -6.62 5.24
CA VAL A 17 32.50 -6.57 3.91
C VAL A 17 31.05 -7.08 3.94
N ALA A 18 30.63 -7.74 5.03
CA ALA A 18 29.25 -8.08 5.27
C ALA A 18 28.47 -6.82 5.69
N GLY A 19 28.19 -5.95 4.73
CA GLY A 19 27.23 -4.87 4.95
C GLY A 19 25.89 -5.42 5.46
N PRO A 20 25.11 -4.63 6.22
CA PRO A 20 23.81 -5.06 6.67
C PRO A 20 22.98 -5.46 5.44
N ALA A 21 22.71 -6.75 5.30
CA ALA A 21 21.72 -7.21 4.35
C ALA A 21 20.39 -6.62 4.82
N LEU A 22 19.91 -5.58 4.14
CA LEU A 22 18.55 -5.04 4.35
C LEU A 22 17.58 -6.14 3.90
N ALA A 23 17.21 -6.99 4.83
CA ALA A 23 16.18 -7.99 4.59
C ALA A 23 14.87 -7.24 4.33
N LEU A 24 14.23 -7.49 3.19
CA LEU A 24 12.88 -7.01 2.93
C LEU A 24 11.94 -7.58 4.00
N PRO A 25 10.98 -6.79 4.51
CA PRO A 25 10.02 -7.31 5.46
C PRO A 25 9.24 -8.46 4.83
N ALA A 26 9.13 -9.57 5.56
CA ALA A 26 8.38 -10.73 5.10
C ALA A 26 6.90 -10.38 4.91
N PRO A 27 6.22 -11.01 3.94
CA PRO A 27 4.76 -10.92 3.85
C PRO A 27 4.12 -11.50 5.11
N MET A 28 3.04 -10.88 5.57
CA MET A 28 2.19 -11.48 6.59
C MET A 28 1.42 -12.66 6.00
N SER A 29 1.16 -13.68 6.80
CA SER A 29 0.21 -14.74 6.44
C SER A 29 -1.23 -14.20 6.42
N ASP A 30 -2.14 -14.92 5.78
CA ASP A 30 -3.55 -14.53 5.71
C ASP A 30 -4.17 -14.43 7.11
N ASP A 31 -3.83 -15.35 8.02
CA ASP A 31 -4.28 -15.33 9.41
C ASP A 31 -3.75 -14.08 10.17
N GLU A 32 -2.50 -13.70 9.95
CA GLU A 32 -1.93 -12.49 10.54
C GLU A 32 -2.56 -11.22 9.98
N LEU A 33 -2.78 -11.16 8.66
CA LEU A 33 -3.48 -10.05 8.02
C LEU A 33 -4.90 -9.93 8.57
N LEU A 34 -5.63 -11.05 8.63
CA LEU A 34 -6.99 -11.07 9.19
C LEU A 34 -7.01 -10.63 10.66
N ALA A 35 -6.07 -11.12 11.47
CA ALA A 35 -6.00 -10.78 12.89
C ALA A 35 -5.73 -9.29 13.13
N LYS A 36 -4.80 -8.71 12.37
CA LYS A 36 -4.33 -7.33 12.54
C LYS A 36 -5.20 -6.26 11.85
N SER A 37 -6.09 -6.66 10.94
CA SER A 37 -6.96 -5.73 10.23
C SER A 37 -8.20 -5.38 11.05
N ASP A 38 -8.64 -4.14 10.97
CA ASP A 38 -9.93 -3.69 11.50
C ASP A 38 -11.07 -3.88 10.48
N LEU A 39 -10.73 -3.83 9.19
CA LEU A 39 -11.63 -4.06 8.08
C LEU A 39 -11.00 -4.98 7.04
N VAL A 40 -11.73 -6.02 6.65
CA VAL A 40 -11.38 -6.91 5.53
C VAL A 40 -12.56 -6.96 4.58
N ALA A 41 -12.37 -6.49 3.36
CA ALA A 41 -13.47 -6.30 2.42
C ALA A 41 -13.04 -6.42 0.95
N LEU A 42 -14.00 -6.78 0.10
CA LEU A 42 -13.93 -6.48 -1.32
C LEU A 42 -14.41 -5.04 -1.51
N ILE A 43 -13.56 -4.19 -2.05
CA ILE A 43 -13.86 -2.78 -2.30
C ILE A 43 -13.90 -2.48 -3.80
N ARG A 44 -14.66 -1.45 -4.17
CA ARG A 44 -14.57 -0.79 -5.47
C ARG A 44 -14.09 0.63 -5.26
N VAL A 45 -12.94 0.97 -5.81
CA VAL A 45 -12.39 2.33 -5.73
C VAL A 45 -13.18 3.25 -6.65
N LEU A 46 -13.79 4.29 -6.09
CA LEU A 46 -14.61 5.27 -6.81
C LEU A 46 -13.78 6.47 -7.24
N SER A 47 -12.95 7.00 -6.35
CA SER A 47 -12.12 8.15 -6.64
C SER A 47 -10.81 8.11 -5.88
N VAL A 48 -9.81 8.84 -6.39
CA VAL A 48 -8.55 9.09 -5.71
C VAL A 48 -8.23 10.58 -5.80
N THR A 49 -7.98 11.19 -4.65
CA THR A 49 -7.58 12.59 -4.52
C THR A 49 -6.13 12.66 -4.05
N CYS A 50 -5.32 13.50 -4.68
CA CYS A 50 -4.03 13.89 -4.15
C CYS A 50 -4.25 14.89 -3.01
N ILE A 51 -3.97 14.50 -1.77
CA ILE A 51 -4.22 15.33 -0.58
C ILE A 51 -3.01 16.17 -0.16
N GLY A 52 -1.84 15.89 -0.72
CA GLY A 52 -0.61 16.62 -0.46
C GLY A 52 0.53 16.11 -1.35
N VAL A 53 1.60 16.89 -1.43
CA VAL A 53 2.82 16.50 -2.16
C VAL A 53 4.01 16.93 -1.32
N ASP A 54 4.69 15.94 -0.76
CA ASP A 54 5.97 16.13 -0.08
C ASP A 54 7.14 15.99 -1.04
N LYS A 55 8.34 16.17 -0.56
CA LYS A 55 9.57 15.95 -1.32
C LYS A 55 10.49 15.00 -0.56
N ASP A 56 11.04 14.06 -1.27
CA ASP A 56 12.14 13.25 -0.74
C ASP A 56 13.37 14.15 -0.50
N GLU A 57 13.86 14.19 0.73
CA GLU A 57 14.97 15.05 1.14
C GLU A 57 16.28 14.71 0.40
N ARG A 58 16.46 13.45 0.03
CA ARG A 58 17.68 12.97 -0.62
C ARG A 58 17.68 13.17 -2.14
N THR A 59 16.52 12.96 -2.79
CA THR A 59 16.42 13.02 -4.26
C THR A 59 15.72 14.27 -4.79
N GLY A 60 14.96 14.95 -3.94
CA GLY A 60 14.09 16.06 -4.34
C GLY A 60 12.84 15.61 -5.11
N GLU A 61 12.62 14.29 -5.23
CA GLU A 61 11.46 13.69 -5.91
C GLU A 61 10.16 14.08 -5.21
N ALA A 62 9.12 14.39 -5.99
CA ALA A 62 7.80 14.66 -5.46
C ALA A 62 7.14 13.36 -4.98
N LEU A 63 6.63 13.37 -3.75
CA LEU A 63 5.98 12.25 -3.09
C LEU A 63 4.51 12.59 -2.80
N PRO A 64 3.59 12.36 -3.74
CA PRO A 64 2.18 12.57 -3.51
C PRO A 64 1.62 11.66 -2.42
N SER A 65 0.74 12.23 -1.59
CA SER A 65 -0.11 11.52 -0.64
C SER A 65 -1.54 11.50 -1.17
N TYR A 66 -2.21 10.39 -0.99
CA TYR A 66 -3.51 10.13 -1.62
C TYR A 66 -4.56 9.73 -0.61
N LYS A 67 -5.81 10.05 -0.96
CA LYS A 67 -7.00 9.54 -0.31
C LYS A 67 -7.91 8.94 -1.37
N ALA A 68 -8.10 7.61 -1.31
CA ALA A 68 -9.11 6.93 -2.10
C ALA A 68 -10.45 6.95 -1.37
N ASN A 69 -11.55 7.10 -2.11
CA ASN A 69 -12.90 6.80 -1.66
C ASN A 69 -13.35 5.51 -2.33
N ALA A 70 -13.79 4.53 -1.53
CA ALA A 70 -14.14 3.21 -2.02
C ALA A 70 -15.47 2.74 -1.43
N GLU A 71 -16.30 2.11 -2.28
CA GLU A 71 -17.54 1.46 -1.90
C GLU A 71 -17.26 0.01 -1.45
N LEU A 72 -17.85 -0.40 -0.33
CA LEU A 72 -17.76 -1.76 0.17
C LEU A 72 -18.71 -2.68 -0.61
N MET A 73 -18.14 -3.57 -1.42
CA MET A 73 -18.88 -4.54 -2.22
C MET A 73 -19.23 -5.79 -1.42
N GLU A 74 -18.35 -6.18 -0.51
CA GLU A 74 -18.51 -7.30 0.42
C GLU A 74 -17.66 -7.04 1.65
N VAL A 75 -18.15 -7.37 2.84
CA VAL A 75 -17.45 -7.20 4.12
C VAL A 75 -17.26 -8.56 4.77
N VAL A 76 -16.02 -8.93 5.05
CA VAL A 76 -15.64 -10.16 5.75
C VAL A 76 -15.39 -9.90 7.23
N LYS A 77 -14.80 -8.75 7.55
CA LYS A 77 -14.53 -8.31 8.92
C LYS A 77 -14.68 -6.78 9.01
N GLY A 78 -15.24 -6.28 10.11
CA GLY A 78 -15.38 -4.85 10.43
C GLY A 78 -16.80 -4.46 10.83
N ASP A 79 -16.93 -3.26 11.40
CA ASP A 79 -18.19 -2.69 11.91
C ASP A 79 -18.84 -1.74 10.87
N VAL A 80 -18.75 -2.09 9.61
CA VAL A 80 -19.26 -1.31 8.46
C VAL A 80 -20.09 -2.23 7.57
N ALA A 81 -21.05 -1.67 6.81
CA ALA A 81 -21.95 -2.44 6.00
C ALA A 81 -21.56 -2.44 4.51
N LYS A 82 -21.99 -3.47 3.79
CA LYS A 82 -21.95 -3.46 2.33
C LYS A 82 -22.71 -2.24 1.77
N GLY A 83 -22.09 -1.55 0.84
CA GLY A 83 -22.61 -0.32 0.23
C GLY A 83 -22.18 0.96 0.92
N ASP A 84 -21.57 0.87 2.12
CA ASP A 84 -20.96 2.03 2.75
C ASP A 84 -19.70 2.46 1.99
N ASP A 85 -19.36 3.74 2.11
CA ASP A 85 -18.13 4.30 1.60
C ASP A 85 -17.08 4.35 2.70
N VAL A 86 -15.84 4.02 2.35
CA VAL A 86 -14.68 4.14 3.22
C VAL A 86 -13.60 4.96 2.55
N SER A 87 -12.83 5.68 3.35
CA SER A 87 -11.64 6.40 2.90
C SER A 87 -10.39 5.60 3.20
N ILE A 88 -9.48 5.50 2.21
CA ILE A 88 -8.20 4.80 2.34
C ILE A 88 -7.09 5.79 2.01
N THR A 89 -6.14 5.97 2.93
CA THR A 89 -4.97 6.82 2.72
C THR A 89 -3.76 5.97 2.33
N PHE A 90 -2.96 6.47 1.40
CA PHE A 90 -1.70 5.89 0.97
C PHE A 90 -0.81 6.98 0.38
N HIS A 91 0.48 6.68 0.21
CA HIS A 91 1.44 7.67 -0.28
C HIS A 91 2.43 7.05 -1.27
N ALA A 92 2.96 7.87 -2.16
CA ALA A 92 4.06 7.48 -3.01
C ALA A 92 5.35 7.33 -2.19
N VAL A 93 6.24 6.46 -2.65
CA VAL A 93 7.59 6.31 -2.08
C VAL A 93 8.63 6.68 -3.13
N PRO A 94 9.82 7.14 -2.71
CA PRO A 94 10.88 7.52 -3.64
C PRO A 94 11.26 6.39 -4.60
N THR A 95 11.51 6.74 -5.84
CA THR A 95 12.05 5.81 -6.84
C THR A 95 13.39 5.25 -6.37
N GLY A 96 13.57 3.95 -6.51
CA GLY A 96 14.81 3.27 -6.11
C GLY A 96 14.83 2.78 -4.65
N LEU A 97 13.77 2.97 -3.88
CA LEU A 97 13.57 2.17 -2.67
C LEU A 97 13.33 0.72 -3.06
N LEU A 98 14.18 -0.15 -2.53
CA LEU A 98 14.02 -1.59 -2.70
C LEU A 98 12.98 -2.08 -1.70
N GLY A 99 11.84 -2.55 -2.20
CA GLY A 99 10.82 -3.19 -1.36
C GLY A 99 9.39 -2.94 -1.84
N PRO A 100 8.46 -3.76 -1.41
CA PRO A 100 7.04 -3.61 -1.70
C PRO A 100 6.36 -2.64 -0.69
N TRP A 101 6.90 -1.44 -0.56
CA TRP A 101 6.53 -0.51 0.51
C TRP A 101 5.23 0.25 0.28
N THR A 102 4.76 0.34 -0.98
CA THR A 102 3.58 1.13 -1.32
C THR A 102 2.51 0.27 -1.93
N VAL A 103 1.31 0.42 -1.40
CA VAL A 103 0.09 -0.17 -1.94
C VAL A 103 -0.72 0.95 -2.56
N TYR A 104 -0.90 0.90 -3.88
CA TYR A 104 -1.71 1.87 -4.62
C TYR A 104 -3.12 1.34 -4.84
N TYR A 105 -4.07 2.27 -4.88
CA TYR A 105 -5.45 2.03 -5.25
C TYR A 105 -5.82 2.91 -6.44
N TYR A 106 -6.53 2.34 -7.43
CA TYR A 106 -6.84 3.04 -8.68
C TYR A 106 -8.34 3.07 -8.95
N PRO A 107 -8.89 4.21 -9.43
CA PRO A 107 -10.32 4.32 -9.70
C PRO A 107 -10.83 3.26 -10.68
N GLY A 108 -11.93 2.62 -10.31
CA GLY A 108 -12.62 1.58 -11.08
C GLY A 108 -12.17 0.16 -10.75
N GLU A 109 -11.06 -0.04 -10.05
CA GLU A 109 -10.66 -1.37 -9.64
C GLU A 109 -11.59 -1.95 -8.56
N MET A 110 -11.72 -3.26 -8.58
CA MET A 110 -12.30 -4.04 -7.49
C MET A 110 -11.23 -4.96 -6.94
N VAL A 111 -10.94 -4.81 -5.66
CA VAL A 111 -9.84 -5.50 -5.00
C VAL A 111 -10.23 -5.94 -3.60
N PHE A 112 -9.79 -7.13 -3.22
CA PHE A 112 -9.88 -7.59 -1.85
C PHE A 112 -8.76 -6.94 -1.03
N THR A 113 -9.07 -6.39 0.12
CA THR A 113 -8.07 -5.65 0.91
C THR A 113 -8.26 -5.82 2.42
N HIS A 114 -7.12 -5.77 3.11
CA HIS A 114 -6.98 -5.81 4.55
C HIS A 114 -6.56 -4.42 5.02
N LEU A 115 -7.36 -3.80 5.85
CA LEU A 115 -7.23 -2.41 6.25
C LEU A 115 -7.18 -2.28 7.77
N VAL A 116 -6.36 -1.35 8.26
CA VAL A 116 -6.30 -0.94 9.66
C VAL A 116 -6.76 0.51 9.75
N ARG A 117 -7.49 0.84 10.82
CA ARG A 117 -8.01 2.19 11.04
C ARG A 117 -6.89 3.16 11.36
N ASP A 118 -6.93 4.31 10.72
CA ASP A 118 -6.02 5.44 10.94
C ASP A 118 -6.85 6.73 11.02
N GLY A 119 -7.23 7.13 12.23
CA GLY A 119 -8.16 8.23 12.47
C GLY A 119 -9.53 7.97 11.84
N ASP A 120 -9.96 8.89 10.96
CA ASP A 120 -11.24 8.80 10.23
C ASP A 120 -11.13 8.03 8.90
N ALA A 121 -9.95 7.50 8.58
CA ALA A 121 -9.68 6.75 7.37
C ALA A 121 -9.14 5.35 7.71
N TYR A 122 -8.76 4.65 6.68
CA TYR A 122 -8.05 3.38 6.76
C TYR A 122 -6.73 3.47 6.00
N THR A 123 -5.78 2.61 6.34
CA THR A 123 -4.59 2.33 5.54
C THR A 123 -4.43 0.83 5.37
N THR A 124 -3.65 0.38 4.38
CA THR A 124 -3.42 -1.06 4.17
C THR A 124 -2.64 -1.63 5.35
N THR A 125 -3.13 -2.72 5.93
CA THR A 125 -2.55 -3.35 7.13
C THR A 125 -1.07 -3.68 6.98
N TRP A 126 -0.69 -4.18 5.79
CA TRP A 126 0.69 -4.47 5.41
C TRP A 126 0.83 -4.37 3.90
N TRP A 127 2.05 -4.34 3.37
CA TRP A 127 2.28 -4.22 1.94
C TRP A 127 1.61 -5.33 1.10
N ASN A 128 1.42 -6.52 1.65
CA ASN A 128 0.68 -7.60 1.00
C ASN A 128 -0.80 -7.69 1.45
N GLY A 129 -1.31 -6.68 2.16
CA GLY A 129 -2.70 -6.63 2.58
C GLY A 129 -3.69 -6.31 1.46
N ARG A 130 -3.19 -5.86 0.29
CA ARG A 130 -3.97 -5.75 -0.93
C ARG A 130 -3.88 -7.07 -1.69
N GLY A 131 -5.00 -7.77 -1.79
CA GLY A 131 -5.12 -9.07 -2.44
C GLY A 131 -5.30 -8.97 -3.97
N GLU A 132 -5.88 -10.00 -4.54
CA GLU A 132 -6.09 -10.12 -5.98
C GLU A 132 -7.14 -9.13 -6.50
N LEU A 133 -6.92 -8.66 -7.72
CA LEU A 133 -7.87 -7.83 -8.45
C LEU A 133 -9.01 -8.69 -8.99
N VAL A 134 -10.24 -8.36 -8.59
CA VAL A 134 -11.46 -8.91 -9.21
C VAL A 134 -11.77 -8.21 -10.53
N ASN A 135 -11.57 -6.87 -10.57
CA ASN A 135 -11.65 -6.07 -11.77
C ASN A 135 -10.48 -5.10 -11.86
N LYS A 136 -9.98 -4.88 -13.07
CA LYS A 136 -8.90 -3.91 -13.33
C LYS A 136 -9.38 -2.48 -13.16
N ALA A 137 -8.44 -1.59 -12.83
CA ALA A 137 -8.66 -0.16 -12.82
C ALA A 137 -9.15 0.37 -14.18
N ILE A 138 -10.01 1.37 -14.13
CA ILE A 138 -10.43 2.14 -15.31
C ILE A 138 -9.46 3.29 -15.55
N ILE A 139 -8.97 3.91 -14.47
CA ILE A 139 -7.97 4.99 -14.50
C ILE A 139 -6.72 4.47 -13.82
N THR A 140 -5.59 4.49 -14.53
CA THR A 140 -4.30 3.98 -14.06
C THR A 140 -3.30 5.08 -13.71
N GLU A 141 -3.63 6.33 -14.06
CA GLU A 141 -2.82 7.50 -13.72
C GLU A 141 -3.44 8.21 -12.51
N LEU A 142 -2.63 8.41 -11.48
CA LEU A 142 -3.05 9.12 -10.28
C LEU A 142 -2.72 10.62 -10.41
N PRO A 143 -3.49 11.50 -9.74
CA PRO A 143 -3.25 12.94 -9.76
C PRO A 143 -1.92 13.26 -9.08
N THR A 144 -1.19 14.24 -9.62
CA THR A 144 0.14 14.62 -9.12
C THR A 144 0.16 15.97 -8.40
N LYS A 145 -0.97 16.69 -8.39
CA LYS A 145 -1.08 17.99 -7.72
C LYS A 145 -2.10 17.93 -6.59
N ALA A 146 -1.77 18.53 -5.46
CA ALA A 146 -2.66 18.60 -4.32
C ALA A 146 -4.03 19.22 -4.71
N GLY A 147 -5.11 18.60 -4.28
CA GLY A 147 -6.48 18.97 -4.57
C GLY A 147 -7.04 18.38 -5.87
N GLU A 148 -6.22 17.81 -6.75
CA GLU A 148 -6.73 17.12 -7.93
C GLU A 148 -7.35 15.76 -7.57
N THR A 149 -8.45 15.43 -8.25
CA THR A 149 -9.18 14.17 -8.06
C THR A 149 -9.42 13.51 -9.41
N VAL A 150 -9.26 12.20 -9.46
CA VAL A 150 -9.72 11.33 -10.56
C VAL A 150 -10.81 10.41 -10.03
N GLU A 151 -11.90 10.24 -10.80
CA GLU A 151 -13.07 9.49 -10.36
C GLU A 151 -13.71 8.69 -11.48
N VAL A 152 -14.44 7.65 -11.11
CA VAL A 152 -15.28 6.85 -12.01
C VAL A 152 -16.74 6.90 -11.52
N PRO A 153 -17.70 6.84 -12.44
CA PRO A 153 -19.12 6.82 -12.06
C PRO A 153 -19.43 5.62 -11.15
N ARG A 154 -20.21 5.87 -10.10
CA ARG A 154 -20.82 4.78 -9.35
C ARG A 154 -21.77 4.02 -10.29
N ARG A 155 -21.63 2.69 -10.36
CA ARG A 155 -22.59 1.89 -11.13
C ARG A 155 -23.96 2.04 -10.48
N THR A 156 -24.89 2.73 -11.14
CA THR A 156 -26.28 2.66 -10.77
C THR A 156 -26.74 1.23 -11.01
N SER A 157 -27.07 0.51 -9.94
CA SER A 157 -27.82 -0.73 -10.09
C SER A 157 -29.15 -0.34 -10.73
N HIS A 158 -29.33 -0.63 -12.02
CA HIS A 158 -30.68 -0.64 -12.58
C HIS A 158 -31.43 -1.73 -11.79
N PRO A 159 -32.54 -1.36 -11.12
CA PRO A 159 -33.45 -2.39 -10.62
C PRO A 159 -33.90 -3.15 -11.86
N GLY A 160 -33.46 -4.41 -11.95
CA GLY A 160 -33.83 -5.28 -13.06
C GLY A 160 -35.33 -5.41 -13.17
N ASN A 161 -35.80 -5.29 -14.39
CA ASN A 161 -37.11 -5.81 -14.81
C ASN A 161 -37.23 -7.29 -14.51
#